data_f3b0e82dff2ce0e581f7e1a400f545c1
#
_entry.id   f3b0e82dff2ce0e581f7e1a400f545c1
#
_cell.length_a   1.000
_cell.length_b   1.000
_cell.length_c   1.000
_cell.angle_alpha   90.00
_cell.angle_beta   90.00
_cell.angle_gamma   90.00
#
_symmetry.space_group_name_H-M   'P 1'
#
loop_
_entity.id
_entity.type
_entity.pdbx_description
1 polymer ?
#
loop_
_entity_poly.entity_id
_entity_poly.type
_entity_poly.pdbx_seq_one_letter_code
_entity_poly.pdbx_strand_id
1 'polypeptide(L)'
;MSEHTRQQSGSPIKPEAKKIIDASDPHWVDVQPAGRFLGLPEKTILHSGPPIEFERMCILHHRGMVNACLFEGWAKTESEAESMLAHGEVRVAAAMDYATVGSGTGIVTASVPLLVVEDRATGLRAGVFPSEGRFGGGFCGWGVYSSEIAANLAYMRDSLFPPLVKVLKDVGGFPLKALFAEAIRMGDELHSCQKAIDCLFTRAIIPYALKCPNANELLTYFATADRFTHNFGQAASRAALLGVAAAGVKGALVAAGGNGVEYGVKFADAPDTWHTAPSPMIVGPYLTPGAKKENQLPWIGDSSITECRGWGGQIRPINPEHGCAGTGPVINGGMIDRNGGWMGAGSTRMPDACFSV
;
A
#
# COMPACT_ATOMS: atom_id res chain seq x y z
N MET A 1 -29.35 29.65 -17.96
CA MET A 1 -29.22 28.31 -17.36
C MET A 1 -28.56 27.41 -18.40
N SER A 2 -27.24 27.30 -18.38
CA SER A 2 -26.47 26.49 -19.31
C SER A 2 -26.23 25.13 -18.65
N GLU A 3 -26.80 24.11 -19.25
CA GLU A 3 -26.50 22.70 -18.92
C GLU A 3 -25.02 22.42 -19.22
N HIS A 4 -24.19 22.46 -18.19
CA HIS A 4 -22.88 21.86 -18.27
C HIS A 4 -23.07 20.35 -18.27
N THR A 5 -23.08 19.78 -19.44
CA THR A 5 -22.94 18.32 -19.70
C THR A 5 -21.72 17.86 -18.94
N ARG A 6 -21.94 17.18 -17.78
CA ARG A 6 -20.91 16.36 -17.13
C ARG A 6 -20.56 15.26 -18.11
N GLN A 7 -19.46 15.42 -18.85
CA GLN A 7 -18.78 14.28 -19.44
C GLN A 7 -18.35 13.39 -18.27
N GLN A 8 -19.13 12.38 -17.99
CA GLN A 8 -18.69 11.25 -17.18
C GLN A 8 -17.54 10.62 -17.95
N SER A 9 -16.31 10.87 -17.52
CA SER A 9 -15.17 10.06 -17.92
C SER A 9 -15.55 8.62 -17.55
N GLY A 10 -15.66 7.73 -18.54
CA GLY A 10 -16.07 6.34 -18.34
C GLY A 10 -15.18 5.71 -17.25
N SER A 11 -15.75 4.80 -16.45
CA SER A 11 -15.02 4.08 -15.43
C SER A 11 -13.74 3.51 -16.03
N PRO A 12 -12.56 3.73 -15.43
CA PRO A 12 -11.28 3.18 -15.93
C PRO A 12 -11.26 1.65 -15.84
N ILE A 13 -12.24 1.04 -15.19
CA ILE A 13 -12.31 -0.41 -14.97
C ILE A 13 -13.07 -1.06 -16.12
N LYS A 14 -12.41 -1.96 -16.83
CA LYS A 14 -13.02 -2.76 -17.90
C LYS A 14 -14.17 -3.61 -17.34
N PRO A 15 -15.30 -3.80 -18.07
CA PRO A 15 -16.46 -4.55 -17.59
C PRO A 15 -16.13 -5.97 -17.11
N GLU A 16 -15.22 -6.67 -17.78
CA GLU A 16 -14.77 -8.01 -17.42
C GLU A 16 -13.99 -8.00 -16.11
N ALA A 17 -13.08 -7.04 -15.93
CA ALA A 17 -12.34 -6.84 -14.69
C ALA A 17 -13.29 -6.49 -13.53
N LYS A 18 -14.31 -5.65 -13.81
CA LYS A 18 -15.32 -5.27 -12.81
C LYS A 18 -16.07 -6.50 -12.27
N LYS A 19 -16.44 -7.47 -13.12
CA LYS A 19 -17.09 -8.69 -12.67
C LYS A 19 -16.22 -9.47 -11.68
N ILE A 20 -14.92 -9.61 -11.94
CA ILE A 20 -13.98 -10.30 -11.05
C ILE A 20 -13.85 -9.51 -9.72
N ILE A 21 -13.69 -8.19 -9.80
CA ILE A 21 -13.57 -7.30 -8.63
C ILE A 21 -14.83 -7.35 -7.76
N ASP A 22 -16.02 -7.29 -8.35
CA ASP A 22 -17.30 -7.34 -7.63
C ASP A 22 -17.54 -8.72 -6.95
N ALA A 23 -17.08 -9.80 -7.59
CA ALA A 23 -17.14 -11.15 -7.03
C ALA A 23 -16.15 -11.36 -5.89
N SER A 24 -15.07 -10.55 -5.80
CA SER A 24 -14.03 -10.67 -4.79
C SER A 24 -14.59 -10.71 -3.37
N ASP A 25 -14.08 -11.63 -2.56
CA ASP A 25 -14.47 -11.84 -1.16
C ASP A 25 -13.24 -11.90 -0.25
N PRO A 26 -12.65 -10.73 0.08
CA PRO A 26 -11.41 -10.63 0.82
C PRO A 26 -11.57 -11.00 2.29
N HIS A 27 -10.67 -11.85 2.80
CA HIS A 27 -10.58 -12.25 4.20
C HIS A 27 -9.14 -12.07 4.70
N TRP A 28 -8.96 -11.48 5.88
CA TRP A 28 -7.67 -11.53 6.56
C TRP A 28 -7.47 -12.92 7.17
N VAL A 29 -6.44 -13.63 6.72
CA VAL A 29 -6.28 -15.06 7.04
C VAL A 29 -5.01 -15.38 7.83
N ASP A 30 -3.97 -14.55 7.76
CA ASP A 30 -2.68 -14.84 8.38
C ASP A 30 -1.85 -13.57 8.61
N VAL A 31 -0.80 -13.73 9.40
CA VAL A 31 0.36 -12.83 9.45
C VAL A 31 1.62 -13.67 9.31
N GLN A 32 2.46 -13.37 8.34
CA GLN A 32 3.67 -14.15 8.06
C GLN A 32 4.86 -13.23 7.78
N PRO A 33 6.10 -13.64 8.10
CA PRO A 33 7.30 -12.98 7.59
C PRO A 33 7.28 -12.93 6.06
N ALA A 34 7.64 -11.79 5.47
CA ALA A 34 7.58 -11.59 4.03
C ALA A 34 8.42 -12.61 3.25
N GLY A 35 9.61 -12.95 3.76
CA GLY A 35 10.46 -13.97 3.13
C GLY A 35 9.77 -15.31 2.96
N ARG A 36 8.97 -15.73 3.96
CA ARG A 36 8.20 -16.97 3.89
C ARG A 36 6.98 -16.84 2.96
N PHE A 37 6.23 -15.76 3.09
CA PHE A 37 5.00 -15.59 2.31
C PHE A 37 5.26 -15.40 0.82
N LEU A 38 6.26 -14.56 0.47
CA LEU A 38 6.58 -14.18 -0.91
C LEU A 38 7.63 -15.07 -1.56
N GLY A 39 8.32 -15.92 -0.78
CA GLY A 39 9.45 -16.70 -1.29
C GLY A 39 10.63 -15.81 -1.70
N LEU A 40 10.91 -14.74 -0.94
CA LEU A 40 11.95 -13.78 -1.30
C LEU A 40 13.33 -14.47 -1.34
N PRO A 41 14.13 -14.21 -2.38
CA PRO A 41 15.54 -14.57 -2.37
C PRO A 41 16.28 -13.89 -1.20
N GLU A 42 17.42 -14.47 -0.81
CA GLU A 42 18.27 -13.87 0.22
C GLU A 42 18.65 -12.44 -0.14
N LYS A 43 18.83 -11.62 0.87
CA LYS A 43 19.21 -10.20 0.76
C LYS A 43 18.35 -9.43 -0.26
N THR A 44 17.04 -9.63 -0.24
CA THR A 44 16.10 -8.88 -1.10
C THR A 44 15.38 -7.82 -0.30
N ILE A 45 15.35 -6.59 -0.84
CA ILE A 45 14.54 -5.47 -0.37
C ILE A 45 13.51 -5.14 -1.43
N LEU A 46 12.24 -5.07 -1.04
CA LEU A 46 11.16 -4.58 -1.88
C LEU A 46 10.92 -3.09 -1.60
N HIS A 47 10.44 -2.37 -2.61
CA HIS A 47 10.04 -0.96 -2.52
C HIS A 47 8.77 -0.68 -3.33
N SER A 48 8.14 0.48 -3.11
CA SER A 48 6.97 0.92 -3.87
C SER A 48 7.34 1.46 -5.26
N GLY A 49 6.36 1.42 -6.16
CA GLY A 49 6.47 1.90 -7.54
C GLY A 49 7.22 0.96 -8.47
N PRO A 50 7.49 1.41 -9.71
CA PRO A 50 8.23 0.63 -10.69
C PRO A 50 9.69 0.42 -10.27
N PRO A 51 10.39 -0.62 -10.80
CA PRO A 51 11.81 -0.84 -10.55
C PRO A 51 12.64 0.40 -10.85
N ILE A 52 13.62 0.68 -9.99
CA ILE A 52 14.54 1.82 -10.14
C ILE A 52 15.91 1.46 -9.56
N GLU A 53 16.96 1.90 -10.21
CA GLU A 53 18.33 1.74 -9.73
C GLU A 53 18.58 2.53 -8.45
N PHE A 54 19.40 1.99 -7.54
CA PHE A 54 19.66 2.58 -6.21
C PHE A 54 20.10 4.05 -6.29
N GLU A 55 20.98 4.38 -7.23
CA GLU A 55 21.56 5.72 -7.42
C GLU A 55 20.51 6.75 -7.89
N ARG A 56 19.41 6.29 -8.48
CA ARG A 56 18.33 7.16 -8.96
C ARG A 56 17.20 7.32 -7.96
N MET A 57 17.24 6.61 -6.84
CA MET A 57 16.17 6.62 -5.85
C MET A 57 15.97 7.99 -5.23
N CYS A 58 14.73 8.36 -4.91
CA CYS A 58 14.45 9.52 -4.08
C CYS A 58 15.02 9.31 -2.66
N ILE A 59 15.23 10.42 -1.95
CA ILE A 59 15.87 10.40 -0.62
C ILE A 59 15.22 9.47 0.39
N LEU A 60 13.89 9.29 0.34
CA LEU A 60 13.19 8.39 1.26
C LEU A 60 13.44 6.92 0.94
N HIS A 61 13.43 6.55 -0.34
CA HIS A 61 13.78 5.19 -0.76
C HIS A 61 15.24 4.90 -0.46
N HIS A 62 16.16 5.80 -0.81
CA HIS A 62 17.58 5.64 -0.53
C HIS A 62 17.82 5.35 0.96
N ARG A 63 17.28 6.21 1.83
CA ARG A 63 17.35 6.02 3.28
C ARG A 63 16.72 4.69 3.73
N GLY A 64 15.55 4.34 3.16
CA GLY A 64 14.87 3.08 3.47
C GLY A 64 15.67 1.85 3.09
N MET A 65 16.37 1.85 1.95
CA MET A 65 17.25 0.76 1.53
C MET A 65 18.43 0.57 2.48
N VAL A 66 19.12 1.67 2.84
CA VAL A 66 20.22 1.66 3.79
C VAL A 66 19.76 1.11 5.15
N ASN A 67 18.65 1.62 5.66
CA ASN A 67 18.06 1.17 6.91
C ASN A 67 17.60 -0.29 6.87
N ALA A 68 17.16 -0.79 5.72
CA ALA A 68 16.80 -2.19 5.55
C ALA A 68 17.99 -3.14 5.73
N CYS A 69 19.17 -2.76 5.24
CA CYS A 69 20.39 -3.53 5.46
C CYS A 69 20.78 -3.58 6.95
N LEU A 70 20.59 -2.46 7.67
CA LEU A 70 20.80 -2.40 9.13
C LEU A 70 19.76 -3.23 9.89
N PHE A 71 18.49 -3.14 9.49
CA PHE A 71 17.37 -3.87 10.10
C PHE A 71 17.55 -5.40 10.02
N GLU A 72 17.98 -5.90 8.87
CA GLU A 72 18.25 -7.32 8.66
C GLU A 72 19.63 -7.76 9.19
N GLY A 73 20.46 -6.82 9.66
CA GLY A 73 21.81 -7.10 10.16
C GLY A 73 22.81 -7.49 9.07
N TRP A 74 22.52 -7.15 7.82
CA TRP A 74 23.44 -7.40 6.70
C TRP A 74 24.62 -6.43 6.70
N ALA A 75 24.42 -5.22 7.21
CA ALA A 75 25.42 -4.19 7.43
C ALA A 75 25.42 -3.75 8.90
N LYS A 76 26.56 -3.26 9.37
CA LYS A 76 26.73 -2.70 10.73
C LYS A 76 26.69 -1.18 10.75
N THR A 77 26.95 -0.55 9.60
CA THR A 77 27.00 0.91 9.43
C THR A 77 26.27 1.31 8.15
N GLU A 78 25.82 2.57 8.10
CA GLU A 78 25.19 3.14 6.88
C GLU A 78 26.14 3.06 5.68
N SER A 79 27.43 3.39 5.87
CA SER A 79 28.43 3.32 4.80
C SER A 79 28.65 1.91 4.26
N GLU A 80 28.60 0.87 5.12
CA GLU A 80 28.65 -0.52 4.68
C GLU A 80 27.39 -0.89 3.88
N ALA A 81 26.21 -0.46 4.35
CA ALA A 81 24.95 -0.67 3.66
C ALA A 81 24.92 -0.01 2.28
N GLU A 82 25.35 1.25 2.17
CA GLU A 82 25.47 1.97 0.91
C GLU A 82 26.43 1.26 -0.06
N SER A 83 27.57 0.80 0.43
CA SER A 83 28.51 0.02 -0.37
C SER A 83 27.89 -1.25 -0.93
N MET A 84 27.19 -2.02 -0.08
CA MET A 84 26.51 -3.26 -0.50
C MET A 84 25.45 -2.99 -1.58
N LEU A 85 24.66 -1.94 -1.41
CA LEU A 85 23.62 -1.56 -2.36
C LEU A 85 24.23 -1.12 -3.70
N ALA A 86 25.25 -0.25 -3.68
CA ALA A 86 25.93 0.25 -4.85
C ALA A 86 26.67 -0.85 -5.65
N HIS A 87 27.16 -1.91 -4.97
CA HIS A 87 27.81 -3.03 -5.63
C HIS A 87 26.84 -4.17 -6.03
N GLY A 88 25.53 -4.00 -5.81
CA GLY A 88 24.53 -5.01 -6.15
C GLY A 88 24.56 -6.28 -5.31
N GLU A 89 25.16 -6.23 -4.11
CA GLU A 89 25.17 -7.35 -3.15
C GLU A 89 23.79 -7.57 -2.52
N VAL A 90 22.90 -6.58 -2.63
CA VAL A 90 21.52 -6.60 -2.18
C VAL A 90 20.60 -6.47 -3.39
N ARG A 91 19.68 -7.42 -3.55
CA ARG A 91 18.66 -7.36 -4.59
C ARG A 91 17.59 -6.35 -4.22
N VAL A 92 17.30 -5.43 -5.13
CA VAL A 92 16.21 -4.46 -5.00
C VAL A 92 15.12 -4.78 -6.03
N ALA A 93 13.85 -4.77 -5.62
CA ALA A 93 12.74 -5.09 -6.50
C ALA A 93 11.46 -4.32 -6.15
N ALA A 94 10.58 -4.15 -7.13
CA ALA A 94 9.27 -3.55 -6.90
C ALA A 94 8.35 -4.49 -6.10
N ALA A 95 7.66 -3.97 -5.08
CA ALA A 95 6.75 -4.76 -4.24
C ALA A 95 5.65 -5.43 -5.06
N MET A 96 5.10 -4.73 -6.05
CA MET A 96 4.03 -5.27 -6.90
C MET A 96 4.52 -6.21 -8.03
N ASP A 97 5.82 -6.54 -8.10
CA ASP A 97 6.31 -7.70 -8.86
C ASP A 97 6.10 -9.00 -8.07
N TYR A 98 5.76 -8.87 -6.79
CA TYR A 98 5.35 -9.95 -5.89
C TYR A 98 3.87 -9.79 -5.49
N ALA A 99 3.36 -10.75 -4.73
CA ALA A 99 1.99 -10.70 -4.19
C ALA A 99 1.91 -9.79 -2.94
N THR A 100 2.44 -8.56 -3.04
CA THR A 100 2.43 -7.58 -1.96
C THR A 100 2.25 -6.15 -2.48
N VAL A 101 2.10 -5.21 -1.55
CA VAL A 101 1.87 -3.79 -1.83
C VAL A 101 2.74 -2.96 -0.89
N GLY A 102 3.40 -1.95 -1.41
CA GLY A 102 4.23 -1.01 -0.67
C GLY A 102 3.55 0.35 -0.47
N SER A 103 2.94 0.61 0.68
CA SER A 103 2.43 1.94 1.01
C SER A 103 3.59 2.87 1.40
N GLY A 104 3.58 4.14 0.95
CA GLY A 104 4.72 5.04 1.16
C GLY A 104 5.98 4.50 0.50
N THR A 105 7.12 4.40 1.19
CA THR A 105 8.34 3.81 0.62
C THR A 105 8.18 2.33 0.31
N GLY A 106 7.29 1.63 1.01
CA GLY A 106 7.02 0.21 0.77
C GLY A 106 8.20 -0.71 1.05
N ILE A 107 9.08 -0.32 1.99
CA ILE A 107 10.26 -1.12 2.33
C ILE A 107 9.83 -2.42 3.01
N VAL A 108 10.09 -3.53 2.34
CA VAL A 108 9.79 -4.87 2.85
C VAL A 108 11.01 -5.77 2.66
N THR A 109 11.46 -6.38 3.74
CA THR A 109 12.54 -7.37 3.77
C THR A 109 12.03 -8.69 4.32
N ALA A 110 12.84 -9.74 4.30
CA ALA A 110 12.42 -11.09 4.65
C ALA A 110 11.78 -11.22 6.04
N SER A 111 12.25 -10.46 7.04
CA SER A 111 11.74 -10.54 8.42
C SER A 111 10.57 -9.61 8.74
N VAL A 112 10.18 -8.70 7.82
CA VAL A 112 9.00 -7.84 7.98
C VAL A 112 7.73 -8.69 8.02
N PRO A 113 6.85 -8.54 9.05
CA PRO A 113 5.57 -9.23 9.06
C PRO A 113 4.63 -8.66 7.99
N LEU A 114 3.92 -9.54 7.27
CA LEU A 114 2.86 -9.16 6.35
C LEU A 114 1.50 -9.65 6.84
N LEU A 115 0.52 -8.78 6.83
CA LEU A 115 -0.89 -9.12 6.94
C LEU A 115 -1.30 -9.77 5.61
N VAL A 116 -1.77 -11.02 5.65
CA VAL A 116 -2.13 -11.77 4.45
C VAL A 116 -3.64 -11.77 4.26
N VAL A 117 -4.08 -11.20 3.14
CA VAL A 117 -5.47 -11.20 2.71
C VAL A 117 -5.64 -12.21 1.58
N GLU A 118 -6.62 -13.09 1.72
CA GLU A 118 -7.05 -14.06 0.70
C GLU A 118 -8.36 -13.60 0.09
N ASP A 119 -8.43 -13.57 -1.23
CA ASP A 119 -9.68 -13.45 -1.95
C ASP A 119 -10.31 -14.84 -2.10
N ARG A 120 -11.40 -15.10 -1.38
CA ARG A 120 -12.11 -16.39 -1.38
C ARG A 120 -12.72 -16.76 -2.73
N ALA A 121 -13.02 -15.77 -3.56
CA ALA A 121 -13.56 -16.02 -4.89
C ALA A 121 -12.52 -16.66 -5.83
N THR A 122 -11.23 -16.38 -5.63
CA THR A 122 -10.14 -16.84 -6.50
C THR A 122 -9.12 -17.73 -5.79
N GLY A 123 -9.07 -17.70 -4.45
CA GLY A 123 -8.03 -18.32 -3.64
C GLY A 123 -6.69 -17.58 -3.66
N LEU A 124 -6.60 -16.44 -4.38
CA LEU A 124 -5.37 -15.67 -4.48
C LEU A 124 -5.14 -14.84 -3.22
N ARG A 125 -3.87 -14.65 -2.88
CA ARG A 125 -3.44 -13.97 -1.66
C ARG A 125 -2.55 -12.80 -1.97
N ALA A 126 -2.64 -11.74 -1.14
CA ALA A 126 -1.72 -10.64 -1.16
C ALA A 126 -1.34 -10.23 0.26
N GLY A 127 -0.09 -9.79 0.42
CA GLY A 127 0.45 -9.30 1.68
C GLY A 127 0.55 -7.77 1.70
N VAL A 128 0.56 -7.22 2.91
CA VAL A 128 0.90 -5.83 3.18
C VAL A 128 1.47 -5.73 4.58
N PHE A 129 2.44 -4.87 4.81
CA PHE A 129 2.98 -4.67 6.15
C PHE A 129 1.93 -4.01 7.09
N PRO A 130 1.94 -4.30 8.41
CA PRO A 130 1.05 -3.66 9.36
C PRO A 130 1.40 -2.19 9.57
N SER A 131 0.46 -1.40 10.06
CA SER A 131 0.79 -0.08 10.60
C SER A 131 1.69 -0.24 11.83
N GLU A 132 2.82 0.43 11.83
CA GLU A 132 3.80 0.36 12.92
C GLU A 132 3.40 1.24 14.14
N GLY A 133 2.14 1.64 14.22
CA GLY A 133 1.50 2.27 15.36
C GLY A 133 1.45 3.79 15.34
N ARG A 134 2.35 4.51 14.65
CA ARG A 134 2.33 5.98 14.61
C ARG A 134 2.43 6.52 13.19
N PHE A 135 1.60 7.50 12.90
CA PHE A 135 1.63 8.24 11.66
C PHE A 135 2.96 9.01 11.51
N GLY A 136 3.70 8.75 10.44
CA GLY A 136 4.93 9.47 10.10
C GLY A 136 6.23 8.91 10.68
N GLY A 137 6.21 7.80 11.42
CA GLY A 137 7.40 7.24 12.08
C GLY A 137 7.78 5.80 11.74
N GLY A 138 7.19 5.18 10.72
CA GLY A 138 7.37 3.77 10.44
C GLY A 138 8.53 3.43 9.51
N PHE A 139 9.11 2.25 9.69
CA PHE A 139 10.18 1.74 8.83
C PHE A 139 9.65 1.42 7.43
N CYS A 140 8.61 0.60 7.34
CA CYS A 140 8.09 0.14 6.06
C CYS A 140 7.48 1.27 5.22
N GLY A 141 6.82 2.23 5.88
CA GLY A 141 6.14 3.34 5.21
C GLY A 141 7.02 4.55 4.88
N TRP A 142 8.03 4.84 5.71
CA TRP A 142 8.84 6.07 5.59
C TRP A 142 10.35 5.83 5.59
N GLY A 143 10.77 4.58 5.66
CA GLY A 143 12.18 4.22 5.70
C GLY A 143 12.91 4.71 6.97
N VAL A 144 12.18 4.96 8.06
CA VAL A 144 12.77 5.36 9.35
C VAL A 144 13.13 4.12 10.14
N TYR A 145 14.34 4.07 10.66
CA TYR A 145 14.86 2.95 11.44
C TYR A 145 15.33 3.40 12.82
N SER A 146 14.99 2.61 13.82
CA SER A 146 15.55 2.67 15.16
C SER A 146 15.47 1.29 15.80
N SER A 147 16.23 1.05 16.86
CA SER A 147 16.13 -0.20 17.64
C SER A 147 14.71 -0.43 18.20
N GLU A 148 13.99 0.64 18.54
CA GLU A 148 12.60 0.58 19.02
C GLU A 148 11.65 0.10 17.90
N ILE A 149 11.80 0.66 16.69
CA ILE A 149 10.99 0.25 15.53
C ILE A 149 11.27 -1.22 15.18
N ALA A 150 12.54 -1.63 15.16
CA ALA A 150 12.93 -3.01 14.91
C ALA A 150 12.33 -3.97 15.97
N ALA A 151 12.41 -3.60 17.24
CA ALA A 151 11.83 -4.38 18.33
C ALA A 151 10.30 -4.47 18.22
N ASN A 152 9.63 -3.39 17.80
CA ASN A 152 8.18 -3.37 17.60
C ASN A 152 7.75 -4.29 16.45
N LEU A 153 8.45 -4.27 15.32
CA LEU A 153 8.19 -5.19 14.21
C LEU A 153 8.38 -6.65 14.61
N ALA A 154 9.46 -6.94 15.35
CA ALA A 154 9.69 -8.27 15.90
C ALA A 154 8.58 -8.69 16.88
N TYR A 155 8.16 -7.79 17.78
CA TYR A 155 7.06 -8.03 18.70
C TYR A 155 5.74 -8.32 17.97
N MET A 156 5.41 -7.56 16.93
CA MET A 156 4.22 -7.81 16.11
C MET A 156 4.26 -9.19 15.46
N ARG A 157 5.40 -9.57 14.90
CA ARG A 157 5.61 -10.85 14.22
C ARG A 157 5.56 -12.04 15.17
N ASP A 158 6.23 -11.93 16.31
CA ASP A 158 6.56 -13.08 17.16
C ASP A 158 5.62 -13.22 18.37
N SER A 159 4.93 -12.14 18.77
CA SER A 159 4.14 -12.11 20.01
C SER A 159 2.73 -11.57 19.83
N LEU A 160 2.55 -10.42 19.18
CA LEU A 160 1.26 -9.74 19.13
C LEU A 160 0.24 -10.51 18.27
N PHE A 161 0.60 -10.83 17.01
CA PHE A 161 -0.32 -11.44 16.08
C PHE A 161 -0.46 -12.97 16.13
N PRO A 162 0.53 -13.78 16.53
CA PRO A 162 0.40 -15.23 16.46
C PRO A 162 -0.83 -15.81 17.20
N PRO A 163 -1.24 -15.35 18.40
CA PRO A 163 -2.47 -15.83 19.04
C PRO A 163 -3.72 -15.50 18.22
N LEU A 164 -3.79 -14.31 17.64
CA LEU A 164 -4.92 -13.92 16.79
C LEU A 164 -4.96 -14.72 15.48
N VAL A 165 -3.81 -14.97 14.86
CA VAL A 165 -3.71 -15.81 13.66
C VAL A 165 -4.27 -17.20 13.91
N LYS A 166 -4.01 -17.80 15.08
CA LYS A 166 -4.61 -19.09 15.45
C LYS A 166 -6.15 -18.99 15.45
N VAL A 167 -6.70 -17.97 16.10
CA VAL A 167 -8.16 -17.74 16.14
C VAL A 167 -8.71 -17.54 14.72
N LEU A 168 -8.04 -16.75 13.87
CA LEU A 168 -8.45 -16.53 12.49
C LEU A 168 -8.49 -17.84 11.69
N LYS A 169 -7.48 -18.69 11.83
CA LYS A 169 -7.44 -20.01 11.17
C LYS A 169 -8.57 -20.93 11.63
N ASP A 170 -8.86 -20.94 12.93
CA ASP A 170 -9.93 -21.78 13.51
C ASP A 170 -11.32 -21.37 13.00
N VAL A 171 -11.54 -20.09 12.66
CA VAL A 171 -12.83 -19.57 12.17
C VAL A 171 -12.86 -19.35 10.65
N GLY A 172 -11.79 -19.66 9.94
CA GLY A 172 -11.70 -19.51 8.49
C GLY A 172 -11.41 -18.08 8.02
N GLY A 173 -10.78 -17.23 8.84
CA GLY A 173 -10.40 -15.85 8.50
C GLY A 173 -11.39 -14.79 8.96
N PHE A 174 -10.97 -13.53 8.87
CA PHE A 174 -11.78 -12.36 9.23
C PHE A 174 -12.32 -11.70 7.96
N PRO A 175 -13.66 -11.65 7.76
CA PRO A 175 -14.27 -11.14 6.54
C PRO A 175 -14.16 -9.62 6.45
N LEU A 176 -13.74 -9.07 5.30
CA LEU A 176 -13.53 -7.65 5.09
C LEU A 176 -14.57 -7.01 4.15
N LYS A 177 -15.20 -7.78 3.25
CA LYS A 177 -16.07 -7.25 2.19
C LYS A 177 -17.20 -6.37 2.72
N ALA A 178 -17.94 -6.86 3.73
CA ALA A 178 -19.07 -6.13 4.30
C ALA A 178 -18.63 -4.84 5.01
N LEU A 179 -17.46 -4.86 5.65
CA LEU A 179 -16.90 -3.68 6.33
C LEU A 179 -16.54 -2.58 5.33
N PHE A 180 -15.89 -2.95 4.21
CA PHE A 180 -15.57 -1.98 3.14
C PHE A 180 -16.85 -1.39 2.53
N ALA A 181 -17.86 -2.21 2.25
CA ALA A 181 -19.13 -1.74 1.70
C ALA A 181 -19.84 -0.76 2.65
N GLU A 182 -19.85 -1.06 3.95
CA GLU A 182 -20.45 -0.18 4.96
C GLU A 182 -19.66 1.13 5.10
N ALA A 183 -18.33 1.07 5.15
CA ALA A 183 -17.48 2.24 5.25
C ALA A 183 -17.69 3.20 4.07
N ILE A 184 -17.83 2.67 2.84
CA ILE A 184 -18.15 3.48 1.65
C ILE A 184 -19.51 4.16 1.81
N ARG A 185 -20.53 3.46 2.33
CA ARG A 185 -21.84 4.07 2.59
C ARG A 185 -21.78 5.17 3.65
N MET A 186 -20.83 5.08 4.59
CA MET A 186 -20.59 6.08 5.63
C MET A 186 -19.73 7.25 5.16
N GLY A 187 -19.21 7.22 3.93
CA GLY A 187 -18.47 8.32 3.31
C GLY A 187 -16.97 8.11 3.15
N ASP A 188 -16.42 6.96 3.53
CA ASP A 188 -15.04 6.61 3.20
C ASP A 188 -14.90 6.37 1.69
N GLU A 189 -13.70 6.64 1.16
CA GLU A 189 -13.33 6.27 -0.22
C GLU A 189 -12.25 5.17 -0.27
N LEU A 190 -11.81 4.72 0.91
CA LEU A 190 -10.90 3.60 1.15
C LEU A 190 -9.47 3.78 0.62
N HIS A 191 -9.06 5.01 0.37
CA HIS A 191 -7.65 5.34 0.12
C HIS A 191 -7.14 6.36 1.14
N SER A 192 -7.60 7.59 1.10
CA SER A 192 -7.15 8.65 2.02
C SER A 192 -8.15 8.95 3.13
N CYS A 193 -9.43 8.68 2.90
CA CYS A 193 -10.51 8.85 3.87
C CYS A 193 -10.97 7.46 4.35
N GLN A 194 -10.70 7.12 5.64
CA GLN A 194 -10.81 5.76 6.18
C GLN A 194 -11.29 5.72 7.64
N LYS A 195 -11.90 6.78 8.14
CA LYS A 195 -12.31 6.80 9.55
C LYS A 195 -13.46 5.84 9.86
N ALA A 196 -14.37 5.65 8.91
CA ALA A 196 -15.48 4.71 9.09
C ALA A 196 -14.97 3.27 9.14
N ILE A 197 -14.08 2.87 8.21
CA ILE A 197 -13.54 1.50 8.22
C ILE A 197 -12.71 1.21 9.47
N ASP A 198 -11.92 2.17 9.98
CA ASP A 198 -11.16 1.99 11.22
C ASP A 198 -12.09 1.72 12.41
N CYS A 199 -13.18 2.48 12.55
CA CYS A 199 -14.18 2.28 13.60
C CYS A 199 -14.92 0.95 13.45
N LEU A 200 -15.37 0.62 12.25
CA LEU A 200 -16.08 -0.64 11.95
C LEU A 200 -15.20 -1.85 12.22
N PHE A 201 -13.94 -1.83 11.76
CA PHE A 201 -12.98 -2.89 11.99
C PHE A 201 -12.70 -3.08 13.48
N THR A 202 -12.37 -1.99 14.20
CA THR A 202 -12.06 -2.05 15.64
C THR A 202 -13.22 -2.69 16.43
N ARG A 203 -14.47 -2.36 16.08
CA ARG A 203 -15.64 -2.98 16.68
C ARG A 203 -15.77 -4.46 16.29
N ALA A 204 -15.57 -4.80 15.03
CA ALA A 204 -15.79 -6.15 14.51
C ALA A 204 -14.73 -7.16 14.96
N ILE A 205 -13.48 -6.71 15.22
CA ILE A 205 -12.38 -7.58 15.64
C ILE A 205 -12.45 -7.99 17.13
N ILE A 206 -13.19 -7.26 17.96
CA ILE A 206 -13.29 -7.51 19.40
C ILE A 206 -13.60 -8.97 19.75
N PRO A 207 -14.62 -9.64 19.15
CA PRO A 207 -14.94 -11.02 19.47
C PRO A 207 -13.82 -12.02 19.14
N TYR A 208 -12.94 -11.68 18.21
CA TYR A 208 -11.77 -12.48 17.84
C TYR A 208 -10.63 -12.24 18.81
N ALA A 209 -10.32 -10.97 19.10
CA ALA A 209 -9.27 -10.59 20.04
C ALA A 209 -9.52 -11.14 21.44
N LEU A 210 -10.77 -11.12 21.92
CA LEU A 210 -11.15 -11.66 23.24
C LEU A 210 -10.93 -13.18 23.41
N LYS A 211 -10.74 -13.91 22.32
CA LYS A 211 -10.36 -15.33 22.36
C LYS A 211 -8.85 -15.54 22.51
N CYS A 212 -8.06 -14.47 22.43
CA CYS A 212 -6.61 -14.53 22.52
C CYS A 212 -6.13 -14.31 23.96
N PRO A 213 -5.06 -14.97 24.42
CA PRO A 213 -4.49 -14.76 25.74
C PRO A 213 -3.95 -13.32 25.94
N ASN A 214 -3.59 -12.64 24.87
CA ASN A 214 -3.08 -11.28 24.83
C ASN A 214 -4.13 -10.28 24.31
N ALA A 215 -5.40 -10.47 24.68
CA ALA A 215 -6.51 -9.64 24.20
C ALA A 215 -6.30 -8.14 24.45
N ASN A 216 -5.77 -7.77 25.63
CA ASN A 216 -5.55 -6.36 25.97
C ASN A 216 -4.54 -5.69 25.05
N GLU A 217 -3.44 -6.35 24.72
CA GLU A 217 -2.41 -5.83 23.82
C GLU A 217 -2.97 -5.69 22.41
N LEU A 218 -3.71 -6.69 21.92
CA LEU A 218 -4.35 -6.64 20.61
C LEU A 218 -5.36 -5.50 20.50
N LEU A 219 -6.25 -5.36 21.49
CA LEU A 219 -7.27 -4.30 21.51
C LEU A 219 -6.64 -2.92 21.64
N THR A 220 -5.59 -2.78 22.46
CA THR A 220 -4.82 -1.53 22.55
C THR A 220 -4.18 -1.18 21.23
N TYR A 221 -3.56 -2.17 20.57
CA TYR A 221 -2.96 -1.96 19.24
C TYR A 221 -4.01 -1.48 18.23
N PHE A 222 -5.14 -2.18 18.08
CA PHE A 222 -6.19 -1.78 17.13
C PHE A 222 -6.85 -0.44 17.46
N ALA A 223 -6.91 -0.07 18.73
CA ALA A 223 -7.45 1.23 19.15
C ALA A 223 -6.48 2.40 18.86
N THR A 224 -5.19 2.14 18.74
CA THR A 224 -4.14 3.17 18.62
C THR A 224 -3.39 3.16 17.32
N ALA A 225 -3.46 2.08 16.54
CA ALA A 225 -2.77 1.94 15.26
C ALA A 225 -3.50 2.72 14.17
N ASP A 226 -3.15 3.98 14.00
CA ASP A 226 -3.68 4.81 12.91
C ASP A 226 -3.46 4.14 11.55
N ARG A 227 -4.50 4.16 10.72
CA ARG A 227 -4.49 3.65 9.34
C ARG A 227 -4.19 2.13 9.21
N PHE A 228 -4.39 1.35 10.26
CA PHE A 228 -4.23 -0.09 10.16
C PHE A 228 -5.07 -0.70 9.04
N THR A 229 -6.33 -0.25 8.91
CA THR A 229 -7.27 -0.75 7.89
C THR A 229 -6.96 -0.27 6.48
N HIS A 230 -6.20 0.83 6.32
CA HIS A 230 -5.70 1.28 5.03
C HIS A 230 -4.92 0.18 4.32
N ASN A 231 -4.07 -0.49 5.05
CA ASN A 231 -3.26 -1.56 4.52
C ASN A 231 -4.12 -2.77 4.10
N PHE A 232 -5.19 -3.09 4.80
CA PHE A 232 -6.14 -4.13 4.35
C PHE A 232 -6.84 -3.78 3.04
N GLY A 233 -7.23 -2.53 2.84
CA GLY A 233 -7.82 -2.07 1.59
C GLY A 233 -6.88 -2.29 0.40
N GLN A 234 -5.60 -2.02 0.59
CA GLN A 234 -4.57 -2.24 -0.43
C GLN A 234 -4.34 -3.73 -0.70
N ALA A 235 -4.17 -4.57 0.34
CA ALA A 235 -4.00 -6.00 0.17
C ALA A 235 -5.22 -6.66 -0.48
N ALA A 236 -6.44 -6.27 -0.09
CA ALA A 236 -7.69 -6.73 -0.70
C ALA A 236 -7.79 -6.32 -2.16
N SER A 237 -7.35 -5.10 -2.51
CA SER A 237 -7.27 -4.64 -3.89
C SER A 237 -6.27 -5.45 -4.69
N ARG A 238 -5.06 -5.68 -4.14
CA ARG A 238 -4.03 -6.49 -4.80
C ARG A 238 -4.50 -7.92 -5.04
N ALA A 239 -5.11 -8.58 -4.05
CA ALA A 239 -5.61 -9.94 -4.19
C ALA A 239 -6.67 -10.07 -5.32
N ALA A 240 -7.63 -9.14 -5.37
CA ALA A 240 -8.63 -9.10 -6.44
C ALA A 240 -8.01 -8.84 -7.82
N LEU A 241 -7.03 -7.93 -7.91
CA LEU A 241 -6.37 -7.58 -9.18
C LEU A 241 -5.39 -8.65 -9.65
N LEU A 242 -4.86 -9.49 -8.77
CA LEU A 242 -4.18 -10.72 -9.17
C LEU A 242 -5.14 -11.68 -9.91
N GLY A 243 -6.42 -11.73 -9.51
CA GLY A 243 -7.46 -12.47 -10.24
C GLY A 243 -7.74 -11.88 -11.63
N VAL A 244 -7.76 -10.55 -11.74
CA VAL A 244 -7.89 -9.86 -13.04
C VAL A 244 -6.68 -10.13 -13.94
N ALA A 245 -5.46 -10.12 -13.38
CA ALA A 245 -4.23 -10.45 -14.10
C ALA A 245 -4.25 -11.91 -14.59
N ALA A 246 -4.62 -12.86 -13.72
CA ALA A 246 -4.74 -14.28 -14.08
C ALA A 246 -5.76 -14.52 -15.20
N ALA A 247 -6.79 -13.69 -15.29
CA ALA A 247 -7.80 -13.75 -16.37
C ALA A 247 -7.32 -13.06 -17.67
N GLY A 248 -6.19 -12.36 -17.67
CA GLY A 248 -5.63 -11.69 -18.85
C GLY A 248 -6.55 -10.64 -19.47
N VAL A 249 -7.33 -9.91 -18.65
CA VAL A 249 -8.32 -8.94 -19.13
C VAL A 249 -7.64 -7.78 -19.84
N LYS A 250 -7.76 -7.73 -21.18
CA LYS A 250 -7.04 -6.77 -22.02
C LYS A 250 -7.24 -5.31 -21.60
N GLY A 251 -6.13 -4.62 -21.36
CA GLY A 251 -6.09 -3.21 -20.97
C GLY A 251 -6.69 -2.90 -19.59
N ALA A 252 -6.89 -3.92 -18.72
CA ALA A 252 -7.27 -3.71 -17.34
C ALA A 252 -6.04 -3.43 -16.48
N LEU A 253 -6.09 -2.38 -15.65
CA LEU A 253 -5.04 -2.06 -14.69
C LEU A 253 -4.98 -3.11 -13.57
N VAL A 254 -3.78 -3.61 -13.26
CA VAL A 254 -3.55 -4.60 -12.19
C VAL A 254 -2.47 -4.20 -11.19
N ALA A 255 -1.73 -3.14 -11.49
CA ALA A 255 -0.80 -2.49 -10.58
C ALA A 255 -0.68 -1.02 -10.94
N ALA A 256 -0.47 -0.17 -9.93
CA ALA A 256 -0.17 1.25 -10.10
C ALA A 256 0.53 1.78 -8.85
N GLY A 257 1.65 2.47 -9.02
CA GLY A 257 2.42 3.04 -7.92
C GLY A 257 3.55 3.93 -8.37
N GLY A 258 4.12 4.67 -7.43
CA GLY A 258 5.27 5.54 -7.69
C GLY A 258 6.38 5.35 -6.68
N ASN A 259 7.61 5.65 -7.11
CA ASN A 259 8.82 5.57 -6.30
C ASN A 259 9.43 6.95 -5.94
N GLY A 260 8.63 8.01 -6.12
CA GLY A 260 9.08 9.39 -5.89
C GLY A 260 9.88 10.01 -7.04
N VAL A 261 10.20 9.24 -8.06
CA VAL A 261 10.87 9.65 -9.31
C VAL A 261 10.01 9.28 -10.51
N GLU A 262 9.64 8.02 -10.60
CA GLU A 262 8.81 7.45 -11.65
C GLU A 262 7.50 6.93 -11.05
N TYR A 263 6.43 7.06 -11.80
CA TYR A 263 5.14 6.41 -11.60
C TYR A 263 4.96 5.35 -12.67
N GLY A 264 4.44 4.20 -12.30
CA GLY A 264 4.22 3.12 -13.25
C GLY A 264 2.88 2.43 -13.07
N VAL A 265 2.42 1.80 -14.15
CA VAL A 265 1.26 0.93 -14.17
C VAL A 265 1.58 -0.39 -14.85
N LYS A 266 0.80 -1.44 -14.52
CA LYS A 266 0.81 -2.72 -15.26
C LYS A 266 -0.60 -3.05 -15.71
N PHE A 267 -0.70 -3.70 -16.86
CA PHE A 267 -1.96 -4.20 -17.41
C PHE A 267 -2.05 -5.73 -17.28
N ALA A 268 -3.28 -6.25 -17.19
CA ALA A 268 -3.51 -7.68 -17.00
C ALA A 268 -3.05 -8.54 -18.18
N ASP A 269 -3.04 -7.99 -19.39
CA ASP A 269 -2.53 -8.65 -20.60
C ASP A 269 -1.01 -8.53 -20.79
N ALA A 270 -0.31 -7.75 -19.92
CA ALA A 270 1.13 -7.64 -19.84
C ALA A 270 1.59 -7.45 -18.37
N PRO A 271 1.31 -8.43 -17.46
CA PRO A 271 1.43 -8.24 -16.00
C PRO A 271 2.90 -8.11 -15.53
N ASP A 272 3.85 -8.47 -16.37
CA ASP A 272 5.28 -8.36 -16.05
C ASP A 272 5.92 -7.07 -16.57
N THR A 273 5.16 -6.24 -17.30
CA THR A 273 5.66 -5.02 -17.93
C THR A 273 5.18 -3.78 -17.19
N TRP A 274 6.12 -2.96 -16.71
CA TRP A 274 5.86 -1.64 -16.18
C TRP A 274 5.85 -0.59 -17.29
N HIS A 275 4.76 0.16 -17.40
CA HIS A 275 4.64 1.36 -18.25
C HIS A 275 4.86 2.57 -17.37
N THR A 276 5.95 3.32 -17.58
CA THR A 276 6.40 4.35 -16.64
C THR A 276 6.34 5.75 -17.21
N ALA A 277 6.23 6.73 -16.32
CA ALA A 277 6.31 8.15 -16.60
C ALA A 277 6.89 8.88 -15.37
N PRO A 278 7.29 10.16 -15.48
CA PRO A 278 7.65 10.94 -14.30
C PRO A 278 6.54 10.94 -13.25
N SER A 279 6.91 10.76 -11.97
CA SER A 279 5.95 10.68 -10.89
C SER A 279 5.21 12.01 -10.70
N PRO A 280 3.84 12.02 -10.61
CA PRO A 280 3.06 13.23 -10.55
C PRO A 280 3.12 13.87 -9.15
N MET A 281 2.92 15.18 -9.08
CA MET A 281 2.72 15.89 -7.82
C MET A 281 1.26 15.75 -7.36
N ILE A 282 1.06 15.51 -6.07
CA ILE A 282 -0.26 15.53 -5.44
C ILE A 282 -0.63 16.99 -5.14
N VAL A 283 -1.87 17.38 -5.41
CA VAL A 283 -2.38 18.72 -5.17
C VAL A 283 -3.50 18.66 -4.14
N GLY A 284 -3.35 19.44 -3.08
CA GLY A 284 -4.30 19.49 -1.98
C GLY A 284 -3.86 20.42 -0.86
N PRO A 285 -4.62 20.49 0.24
CA PRO A 285 -4.26 21.30 1.40
C PRO A 285 -3.13 20.67 2.20
N TYR A 286 -2.17 21.50 2.63
CA TYR A 286 -1.22 21.12 3.67
C TYR A 286 -1.92 21.17 5.02
N LEU A 287 -1.91 20.05 5.74
CA LEU A 287 -2.62 19.86 7.01
C LEU A 287 -1.66 19.79 8.21
N THR A 288 -0.38 19.52 7.94
CA THR A 288 0.66 19.55 8.97
C THR A 288 1.21 20.97 9.15
N PRO A 289 1.21 21.51 10.38
CA PRO A 289 1.78 22.83 10.64
C PRO A 289 3.24 22.93 10.18
N GLY A 290 3.58 24.01 9.48
CA GLY A 290 4.93 24.26 8.98
C GLY A 290 5.31 23.48 7.72
N ALA A 291 4.41 22.70 7.13
CA ALA A 291 4.66 22.02 5.85
C ALA A 291 4.97 23.04 4.74
N LYS A 292 6.01 22.74 3.94
CA LYS A 292 6.49 23.62 2.88
C LYS A 292 6.45 22.91 1.53
N LYS A 293 5.92 23.58 0.51
CA LYS A 293 5.77 23.03 -0.84
C LYS A 293 7.08 22.52 -1.43
N GLU A 294 8.18 23.19 -1.20
CA GLU A 294 9.50 22.83 -1.68
C GLU A 294 10.05 21.52 -1.12
N ASN A 295 9.47 21.05 -0.02
CA ASN A 295 9.81 19.77 0.58
C ASN A 295 8.96 18.61 0.08
N GLN A 296 7.85 18.88 -0.63
CA GLN A 296 6.98 17.83 -1.09
C GLN A 296 7.67 16.96 -2.15
N LEU A 297 7.64 15.65 -1.95
CA LEU A 297 8.04 14.69 -2.97
C LEU A 297 6.90 14.47 -3.98
N PRO A 298 7.24 14.11 -5.24
CA PRO A 298 6.28 13.49 -6.15
C PRO A 298 5.67 12.23 -5.54
N TRP A 299 4.65 11.68 -6.19
CA TRP A 299 3.96 10.48 -5.71
C TRP A 299 4.93 9.37 -5.32
N ILE A 300 4.80 8.87 -4.10
CA ILE A 300 5.53 7.73 -3.57
C ILE A 300 4.54 6.78 -2.90
N GLY A 301 4.58 5.51 -3.27
CA GLY A 301 3.71 4.48 -2.73
C GLY A 301 2.89 3.75 -3.78
N ASP A 302 2.49 2.53 -3.44
CA ASP A 302 1.63 1.65 -4.24
C ASP A 302 0.15 1.79 -3.91
N SER A 303 -0.21 2.73 -3.03
CA SER A 303 -1.56 2.87 -2.52
C SER A 303 -2.60 3.15 -3.61
N SER A 304 -2.18 3.66 -4.78
CA SER A 304 -3.03 3.80 -5.98
C SER A 304 -3.55 2.48 -6.56
N ILE A 305 -3.14 1.33 -6.02
CA ILE A 305 -3.77 0.03 -6.29
C ILE A 305 -5.26 0.04 -5.92
N THR A 306 -5.68 0.86 -4.97
CA THR A 306 -7.09 1.03 -4.59
C THR A 306 -7.91 1.62 -5.73
N GLU A 307 -7.35 2.56 -6.48
CA GLU A 307 -7.99 3.15 -7.66
C GLU A 307 -8.06 2.17 -8.82
N CYS A 308 -7.09 1.29 -8.97
CA CYS A 308 -7.18 0.19 -9.95
C CYS A 308 -8.39 -0.73 -9.67
N ARG A 309 -8.78 -0.86 -8.40
CA ARG A 309 -9.99 -1.58 -7.97
C ARG A 309 -11.27 -0.75 -8.11
N GLY A 310 -11.19 0.58 -8.27
CA GLY A 310 -12.34 1.50 -8.35
C GLY A 310 -12.69 2.19 -7.04
N TRP A 311 -11.79 2.20 -6.07
CA TRP A 311 -11.91 2.96 -4.83
C TRP A 311 -11.16 4.30 -4.90
N GLY A 312 -10.95 4.96 -3.79
CA GLY A 312 -10.18 6.19 -3.70
C GLY A 312 -10.71 7.31 -4.59
N GLY A 313 -9.84 7.90 -5.37
CA GLY A 313 -10.17 8.97 -6.31
C GLY A 313 -11.22 8.61 -7.36
N GLN A 314 -11.49 7.31 -7.59
CA GLN A 314 -12.55 6.84 -8.49
C GLN A 314 -13.94 6.93 -7.85
N ILE A 315 -14.04 6.86 -6.51
CA ILE A 315 -15.29 7.13 -5.80
C ILE A 315 -15.46 8.64 -5.63
N ARG A 316 -14.44 9.33 -5.10
CA ARG A 316 -14.47 10.74 -4.79
C ARG A 316 -13.06 11.34 -4.73
N PRO A 317 -12.70 12.26 -5.64
CA PRO A 317 -11.49 13.06 -5.51
C PRO A 317 -11.52 13.91 -4.22
N ILE A 318 -10.41 13.96 -3.49
CA ILE A 318 -10.27 14.85 -2.32
C ILE A 318 -10.22 16.32 -2.77
N ASN A 319 -9.58 16.56 -3.91
CA ASN A 319 -9.46 17.90 -4.48
C ASN A 319 -9.89 17.90 -5.96
N PRO A 320 -11.19 17.97 -6.24
CA PRO A 320 -11.70 17.89 -7.60
C PRO A 320 -11.45 19.16 -8.44
N GLU A 321 -11.21 20.32 -7.81
CA GLU A 321 -11.15 21.62 -8.50
C GLU A 321 -9.74 22.03 -8.96
N HIS A 322 -8.71 21.46 -8.37
CA HIS A 322 -7.34 21.80 -8.72
C HIS A 322 -6.82 20.82 -9.77
N GLY A 323 -7.15 21.13 -11.02
CA GLY A 323 -6.63 20.65 -12.28
C GLY A 323 -5.45 19.67 -12.22
N CYS A 324 -5.74 18.42 -11.86
CA CYS A 324 -4.82 17.36 -12.21
C CYS A 324 -4.76 17.33 -13.73
N ALA A 325 -3.68 17.82 -14.32
CA ALA A 325 -3.49 17.77 -15.77
C ALA A 325 -3.51 16.31 -16.23
N GLY A 326 -4.12 16.07 -17.40
CA GLY A 326 -4.18 14.75 -18.01
C GLY A 326 -5.56 14.10 -18.00
N THR A 327 -5.67 12.96 -18.65
CA THR A 327 -6.89 12.17 -18.84
C THR A 327 -6.89 10.86 -18.04
N GLY A 328 -5.75 10.47 -17.47
CA GLY A 328 -5.62 9.26 -16.66
C GLY A 328 -6.52 9.25 -15.42
N PRO A 329 -6.73 8.08 -14.81
CA PRO A 329 -7.55 7.93 -13.61
C PRO A 329 -7.14 8.89 -12.49
N VAL A 330 -8.12 9.47 -11.80
CA VAL A 330 -7.86 10.29 -10.61
C VAL A 330 -7.45 9.37 -9.46
N ILE A 331 -6.37 9.73 -8.78
CA ILE A 331 -5.86 9.05 -7.59
C ILE A 331 -5.79 10.01 -6.42
N ASN A 332 -6.20 9.55 -5.25
CA ASN A 332 -6.05 10.27 -3.98
C ASN A 332 -4.76 9.82 -3.29
N GLY A 333 -4.13 10.69 -2.52
CA GLY A 333 -2.93 10.31 -1.78
C GLY A 333 -2.47 11.32 -0.76
N GLY A 334 -1.56 10.88 0.11
CA GLY A 334 -0.85 11.73 1.06
C GLY A 334 0.29 12.49 0.39
N MET A 335 0.39 13.78 0.67
CA MET A 335 1.58 14.58 0.34
C MET A 335 2.67 14.31 1.36
N ILE A 336 3.88 14.00 0.89
CA ILE A 336 4.97 13.48 1.70
C ILE A 336 6.15 14.43 1.66
N ASP A 337 6.69 14.75 2.85
CA ASP A 337 7.90 15.55 3.00
C ASP A 337 9.15 14.72 2.70
N ARG A 338 10.11 15.29 1.99
CA ARG A 338 11.42 14.66 1.69
C ARG A 338 12.22 14.24 2.93
N ASN A 339 11.93 14.84 4.08
CA ASN A 339 12.53 14.45 5.34
C ASN A 339 11.82 13.27 6.02
N GLY A 340 10.72 12.80 5.42
CA GLY A 340 9.83 11.77 5.95
C GLY A 340 8.74 12.38 6.83
N GLY A 341 7.53 12.07 6.52
CA GLY A 341 6.36 12.54 7.24
C GLY A 341 5.25 12.98 6.30
N TRP A 342 4.07 13.05 6.86
CA TRP A 342 2.88 13.44 6.15
C TRP A 342 2.67 14.95 6.21
N MET A 343 2.40 15.56 5.07
CA MET A 343 2.18 17.00 4.96
C MET A 343 0.71 17.36 4.81
N GLY A 344 -0.06 16.46 4.23
CA GLY A 344 -1.46 16.68 3.90
C GLY A 344 -1.97 15.61 2.93
N ALA A 345 -3.16 15.81 2.37
CA ALA A 345 -3.74 14.90 1.40
C ALA A 345 -4.36 15.67 0.24
N GLY A 346 -4.41 15.02 -0.91
CA GLY A 346 -4.96 15.61 -2.11
C GLY A 346 -5.24 14.58 -3.19
N SER A 347 -5.37 15.08 -4.40
CA SER A 347 -5.59 14.25 -5.59
C SER A 347 -4.58 14.60 -6.68
N THR A 348 -4.35 13.64 -7.57
CA THR A 348 -3.66 13.83 -8.84
C THR A 348 -4.22 12.85 -9.86
N ARG A 349 -3.59 12.74 -11.04
CA ARG A 349 -3.94 11.72 -12.03
C ARG A 349 -2.76 10.79 -12.29
N MET A 350 -3.06 9.55 -12.63
CA MET A 350 -2.06 8.68 -13.23
C MET A 350 -1.57 9.35 -14.53
N PRO A 351 -0.25 9.41 -14.77
CA PRO A 351 0.29 10.09 -15.95
C PRO A 351 -0.19 9.48 -17.27
N ASP A 352 -0.60 10.30 -18.23
CA ASP A 352 -1.11 9.83 -19.54
C ASP A 352 -0.11 8.98 -20.30
N ALA A 353 1.20 9.26 -20.18
CA ALA A 353 2.24 8.49 -20.83
C ALA A 353 2.28 7.01 -20.40
N CYS A 354 1.78 6.67 -19.20
CA CYS A 354 1.62 5.27 -18.76
C CYS A 354 0.59 4.49 -19.61
N PHE A 355 -0.27 5.16 -20.36
CA PHE A 355 -1.35 4.58 -21.17
C PHE A 355 -1.10 4.66 -22.67
N SER A 356 0.04 5.24 -23.10
CA SER A 356 0.45 5.34 -24.50
C SER A 356 1.17 4.04 -24.92
N VAL A 357 0.38 2.95 -25.08
CA VAL A 357 0.88 1.60 -25.40
C VAL A 357 0.45 1.20 -26.80
#